data_a33adce1e6c3aaa20ed2266ee245eebd
#
_entry.id   a33adce1e6c3aaa20ed2266ee245eebd
#
_cell.length_a   1.000
_cell.length_b   1.000
_cell.length_c   1.000
_cell.angle_alpha   90.00
_cell.angle_beta   90.00
_cell.angle_gamma   90.00
#
_symmetry.space_group_name_H-M   'P 1'
#
loop_
_entity.id
_entity.type
_entity.pdbx_description
1 polymer ?
#
loop_
_entity_poly.entity_id
_entity_poly.type
_entity_poly.pdbx_seq_one_letter_code
_entity_poly.pdbx_strand_id
1 'polypeptide(L)'
;DLTARDVLVIGVWQSFAVFPGTSRSGASITGARFLNYGRKEAIIISAVLSIPAIVISSGYIGFKFFSSPNKIDIEFIIYATIFSFIFSYVFLKFFIKLGEIFSFTPYVIYRLFLGLVLLTVLYS
;
A
#
# COMPACT_ATOMS: atom_id res chain seq x y z
N ASP A 1 4.60 3.56 -21.87
CA ASP A 1 4.55 4.87 -21.19
C ASP A 1 3.23 5.02 -20.46
N LEU A 2 3.28 5.49 -19.21
CA LEU A 2 2.10 5.72 -18.39
C LEU A 2 1.33 6.95 -18.91
N THR A 3 0.07 6.76 -19.31
CA THR A 3 -0.77 7.85 -19.80
C THR A 3 -1.62 8.45 -18.67
N ALA A 4 -2.11 9.69 -18.89
CA ALA A 4 -3.04 10.33 -17.93
C ALA A 4 -4.32 9.51 -17.72
N ARG A 5 -4.80 8.84 -18.77
CA ARG A 5 -5.94 7.91 -18.70
C ARG A 5 -5.65 6.72 -17.78
N ASP A 6 -4.46 6.14 -17.89
CA ASP A 6 -4.06 4.99 -17.07
C ASP A 6 -4.01 5.39 -15.59
N VAL A 7 -3.44 6.57 -15.30
CA VAL A 7 -3.40 7.11 -13.93
C VAL A 7 -4.81 7.29 -13.35
N LEU A 8 -5.75 7.79 -14.15
CA LEU A 8 -7.14 7.94 -13.72
C LEU A 8 -7.81 6.58 -13.44
N VAL A 9 -7.62 5.61 -14.33
CA VAL A 9 -8.17 4.25 -14.13
C VAL A 9 -7.58 3.61 -12.86
N ILE A 10 -6.26 3.69 -12.68
CA ILE A 10 -5.61 3.14 -11.49
C ILE A 10 -6.07 3.89 -10.22
N GLY A 11 -6.28 5.21 -10.30
CA GLY A 11 -6.82 6.03 -9.22
C GLY A 11 -8.23 5.60 -8.81
N VAL A 12 -9.10 5.28 -9.79
CA VAL A 12 -10.44 4.72 -9.51
C VAL A 12 -10.32 3.37 -8.80
N TRP A 13 -9.43 2.49 -9.24
CA TRP A 13 -9.15 1.24 -8.51
C TRP A 13 -8.64 1.49 -7.10
N GLN A 14 -7.76 2.48 -6.91
CA GLN A 14 -7.24 2.85 -5.60
C GLN A 14 -8.33 3.40 -4.66
N SER A 15 -9.39 4.03 -5.19
CA SER A 15 -10.48 4.54 -4.37
C SER A 15 -11.25 3.43 -3.64
N PHE A 16 -11.26 2.20 -4.15
CA PHE A 16 -11.81 1.04 -3.44
C PHE A 16 -11.06 0.72 -2.13
N ALA A 17 -9.85 1.25 -1.96
CA ALA A 17 -9.11 1.10 -0.70
C ALA A 17 -9.69 1.88 0.50
N VAL A 18 -10.76 2.66 0.29
CA VAL A 18 -11.57 3.25 1.36
C VAL A 18 -12.30 2.17 2.16
N PHE A 19 -12.63 1.03 1.54
CA PHE A 19 -13.26 -0.06 2.25
C PHE A 19 -12.27 -0.76 3.21
N PRO A 20 -12.67 -1.00 4.48
CA PRO A 20 -11.81 -1.68 5.46
C PRO A 20 -11.41 -3.07 4.94
N GLY A 21 -10.12 -3.40 5.09
CA GLY A 21 -9.56 -4.68 4.63
C GLY A 21 -9.08 -4.69 3.18
N THR A 22 -9.41 -3.68 2.37
CA THR A 22 -8.85 -3.54 1.02
C THR A 22 -7.44 -2.98 1.10
N SER A 23 -6.48 -3.72 0.54
CA SER A 23 -5.10 -3.22 0.43
C SER A 23 -5.02 -2.13 -0.63
N ARG A 24 -4.56 -0.90 -0.27
CA ARG A 24 -4.37 0.20 -1.22
C ARG A 24 -3.41 -0.17 -2.35
N SER A 25 -2.27 -0.75 -2.01
CA SER A 25 -1.31 -1.22 -3.00
C SER A 25 -1.89 -2.36 -3.84
N GLY A 26 -2.63 -3.28 -3.24
CA GLY A 26 -3.33 -4.35 -3.96
C GLY A 26 -4.32 -3.80 -4.98
N ALA A 27 -5.13 -2.82 -4.62
CA ALA A 27 -6.09 -2.17 -5.52
C ALA A 27 -5.38 -1.47 -6.69
N SER A 28 -4.33 -0.69 -6.41
CA SER A 28 -3.54 -0.01 -7.46
C SER A 28 -2.82 -0.99 -8.39
N ILE A 29 -2.22 -2.06 -7.84
CA ILE A 29 -1.59 -3.12 -8.63
C ILE A 29 -2.62 -3.81 -9.52
N THR A 30 -3.82 -4.11 -8.99
CA THR A 30 -4.91 -4.71 -9.77
C THR A 30 -5.31 -3.80 -10.92
N GLY A 31 -5.51 -2.51 -10.68
CA GLY A 31 -5.83 -1.53 -11.72
C GLY A 31 -4.75 -1.44 -12.81
N ALA A 32 -3.48 -1.42 -12.44
CA ALA A 32 -2.37 -1.42 -13.39
C ALA A 32 -2.31 -2.74 -14.18
N ARG A 33 -2.54 -3.87 -13.54
CA ARG A 33 -2.62 -5.19 -14.21
C ARG A 33 -3.82 -5.30 -15.15
N PHE A 34 -4.92 -4.67 -14.82
CA PHE A 34 -6.10 -4.59 -15.69
C PHE A 34 -5.79 -3.83 -17.00
N LEU A 35 -4.90 -2.85 -16.92
CA LEU A 35 -4.36 -2.12 -18.10
C LEU A 35 -3.19 -2.85 -18.80
N ASN A 36 -2.96 -4.12 -18.48
CA ASN A 36 -1.90 -4.97 -19.04
C ASN A 36 -0.45 -4.57 -18.71
N TYR A 37 -0.23 -3.70 -17.71
CA TYR A 37 1.13 -3.45 -17.22
C TYR A 37 1.77 -4.72 -16.66
N GLY A 38 3.08 -4.89 -16.84
CA GLY A 38 3.85 -5.97 -16.23
C GLY A 38 3.77 -5.96 -14.69
N ARG A 39 4.05 -7.09 -14.04
CA ARG A 39 3.98 -7.17 -12.56
C ARG A 39 4.92 -6.18 -11.89
N LYS A 40 6.15 -6.09 -12.36
CA LYS A 40 7.14 -5.12 -11.87
C LYS A 40 6.66 -3.69 -12.04
N GLU A 41 6.19 -3.34 -13.24
CA GLU A 41 5.67 -2.01 -13.55
C GLU A 41 4.47 -1.66 -12.65
N ALA A 42 3.54 -2.59 -12.47
CA ALA A 42 2.38 -2.40 -11.61
C ALA A 42 2.76 -2.13 -10.14
N ILE A 43 3.79 -2.82 -9.63
CA ILE A 43 4.32 -2.58 -8.28
C ILE A 43 4.94 -1.18 -8.18
N ILE A 44 5.75 -0.79 -9.16
CA ILE A 44 6.39 0.52 -9.19
C ILE A 44 5.34 1.64 -9.30
N ILE A 45 4.36 1.51 -10.19
CA ILE A 45 3.26 2.47 -10.34
C ILE A 45 2.51 2.62 -9.00
N SER A 46 2.17 1.51 -8.35
CA SER A 46 1.50 1.52 -7.07
C SER A 46 2.32 2.21 -5.98
N ALA A 47 3.63 1.98 -5.94
CA ALA A 47 4.54 2.63 -5.00
C ALA A 47 4.59 4.15 -5.22
N VAL A 48 4.70 4.60 -6.47
CA VAL A 48 4.72 6.03 -6.83
C VAL A 48 3.39 6.70 -6.49
N LEU A 49 2.26 6.07 -6.82
CA LEU A 49 0.92 6.60 -6.49
C LEU A 49 0.68 6.68 -4.97
N SER A 50 1.41 5.92 -4.18
CA SER A 50 1.30 5.99 -2.72
C SER A 50 1.90 7.26 -2.12
N ILE A 51 2.88 7.88 -2.79
CA ILE A 51 3.62 9.03 -2.26
C ILE A 51 2.69 10.21 -1.91
N PRO A 52 1.84 10.72 -2.82
CA PRO A 52 0.95 11.85 -2.51
C PRO A 52 0.04 11.56 -1.31
N ALA A 53 -0.53 10.36 -1.26
CA ALA A 53 -1.44 9.99 -0.18
C ALA A 53 -0.72 9.88 1.18
N ILE A 54 0.53 9.38 1.19
CA ILE A 54 1.35 9.32 2.41
C ILE A 54 1.71 10.74 2.86
N VAL A 55 2.12 11.62 1.94
CA VAL A 55 2.47 13.01 2.25
C VAL A 55 1.28 13.75 2.88
N ILE A 56 0.09 13.64 2.29
CA ILE A 56 -1.13 14.28 2.81
C ILE A 56 -1.48 13.72 4.20
N SER A 57 -1.47 12.39 4.36
CA SER A 57 -1.79 11.74 5.64
C SER A 57 -0.79 12.10 6.72
N SER A 58 0.51 12.11 6.40
CA SER A 58 1.57 12.48 7.33
C SER A 58 1.49 13.96 7.72
N GLY A 59 1.17 14.84 6.77
CA GLY A 59 0.94 16.26 7.03
C GLY A 59 -0.24 16.48 7.99
N TYR A 60 -1.35 15.79 7.78
CA TYR A 60 -2.52 15.86 8.67
C TYR A 60 -2.20 15.35 10.08
N ILE A 61 -1.54 14.20 10.18
CA ILE A 61 -1.13 13.62 11.45
C ILE A 61 -0.13 14.54 12.16
N GLY A 62 0.86 15.07 11.43
CA GLY A 62 1.83 16.01 11.97
C GLY A 62 1.16 17.27 12.51
N PHE A 63 0.22 17.88 11.77
CA PHE A 63 -0.53 19.04 12.24
C PHE A 63 -1.30 18.74 13.53
N LYS A 64 -2.04 17.63 13.58
CA LYS A 64 -2.78 17.20 14.78
C LYS A 64 -1.85 16.95 15.97
N PHE A 65 -0.66 16.46 15.70
CA PHE A 65 0.34 16.15 16.69
C PHE A 65 0.92 17.41 17.36
N PHE A 66 1.27 18.44 16.59
CA PHE A 66 1.73 19.71 17.13
C PHE A 66 0.65 20.48 17.90
N SER A 67 -0.62 20.16 17.64
CA SER A 67 -1.76 20.75 18.34
C SER A 67 -2.12 20.00 19.62
N SER A 68 -1.47 18.88 19.92
CA SER A 68 -1.74 18.06 21.11
C SER A 68 -0.78 18.44 22.25
N PRO A 69 -1.25 18.57 23.51
CA PRO A 69 -0.40 18.91 24.67
C PRO A 69 0.51 17.76 25.15
N ASN A 70 0.44 16.60 24.53
CA ASN A 70 1.26 15.46 24.91
C ASN A 70 2.73 15.71 24.59
N LYS A 71 3.58 15.59 25.60
CA LYS A 71 5.04 15.62 25.41
C LYS A 71 5.46 14.40 24.61
N ILE A 72 5.96 14.66 23.41
CA ILE A 72 6.43 13.63 22.53
C ILE A 72 7.94 13.63 22.57
N ASP A 73 8.47 12.44 22.67
CA ASP A 73 9.90 12.21 22.58
C ASP A 73 10.36 12.35 21.12
N ILE A 74 10.94 13.51 20.80
CA ILE A 74 11.44 13.83 19.47
C ILE A 74 12.54 12.83 19.07
N GLU A 75 13.34 12.38 20.03
CA GLU A 75 14.41 11.40 19.82
C GLU A 75 13.81 10.07 19.30
N PHE A 76 12.73 9.59 19.93
CA PHE A 76 12.02 8.40 19.49
C PHE A 76 11.49 8.54 18.05
N ILE A 77 10.95 9.71 17.68
CA ILE A 77 10.45 9.95 16.32
C ILE A 77 11.57 9.88 15.30
N ILE A 78 12.72 10.46 15.60
CA ILE A 78 13.88 10.46 14.70
C ILE A 78 14.33 9.01 14.46
N TYR A 79 14.54 8.24 15.51
CA TYR A 79 14.92 6.82 15.37
C TYR A 79 13.88 6.01 14.59
N ALA A 80 12.59 6.15 14.95
CA ALA A 80 11.51 5.45 14.25
C ALA A 80 11.48 5.80 12.76
N THR A 81 11.71 7.07 12.40
CA THR A 81 11.75 7.51 11.01
C THR A 81 12.92 6.91 10.24
N ILE A 82 14.11 6.94 10.83
CA ILE A 82 15.32 6.39 10.19
C ILE A 82 15.16 4.88 9.97
N PHE A 83 14.77 4.13 11.01
CA PHE A 83 14.58 2.70 10.89
C PHE A 83 13.48 2.35 9.87
N SER A 84 12.34 3.06 9.91
CA SER A 84 11.25 2.85 8.95
C SER A 84 11.72 3.11 7.52
N PHE A 85 12.52 4.14 7.28
CA PHE A 85 13.06 4.43 5.96
C PHE A 85 13.97 3.30 5.46
N ILE A 86 14.91 2.85 6.29
CA ILE A 86 15.86 1.79 5.93
C ILE A 86 15.11 0.49 5.61
N PHE A 87 14.23 0.06 6.50
CA PHE A 87 13.47 -1.16 6.31
C PHE A 87 12.54 -1.07 5.09
N SER A 88 11.82 0.04 4.91
CA SER A 88 10.95 0.23 3.75
C SER A 88 11.72 0.18 2.44
N TYR A 89 12.91 0.77 2.37
CA TYR A 89 13.76 0.75 1.18
C TYR A 89 14.23 -0.67 0.83
N VAL A 90 14.69 -1.42 1.83
CA VAL A 90 15.13 -2.82 1.65
C VAL A 90 13.95 -3.70 1.21
N PHE A 91 12.83 -3.61 1.93
CA PHE A 91 11.65 -4.41 1.63
C PHE A 91 11.02 -4.05 0.28
N LEU A 92 11.02 -2.79 -0.13
CA LEU A 92 10.51 -2.39 -1.44
C LEU A 92 11.34 -3.01 -2.56
N LYS A 93 12.67 -2.96 -2.47
CA LYS A 93 13.56 -3.62 -3.44
C LYS A 93 13.31 -5.13 -3.52
N PHE A 94 13.18 -5.77 -2.36
CA PHE A 94 12.90 -7.20 -2.27
C PHE A 94 11.52 -7.53 -2.87
N PHE A 95 10.50 -6.73 -2.58
CA PHE A 95 9.14 -6.93 -3.09
C PHE A 95 9.04 -6.75 -4.60
N ILE A 96 9.75 -5.78 -5.18
CA ILE A 96 9.82 -5.60 -6.63
C ILE A 96 10.45 -6.84 -7.27
N LYS A 97 11.56 -7.33 -6.72
CA LYS A 97 12.24 -8.54 -7.22
C LYS A 97 11.39 -9.80 -7.10
N LEU A 98 10.67 -9.94 -5.98
CA LEU A 98 9.71 -11.04 -5.81
C LEU A 98 8.58 -11.00 -6.84
N GLY A 99 8.04 -9.81 -7.13
CA GLY A 99 6.98 -9.62 -8.12
C GLY A 99 7.39 -9.98 -9.56
N GLU A 100 8.69 -9.98 -9.85
CA GLU A 100 9.21 -10.48 -11.14
C GLU A 100 9.16 -12.01 -11.22
N ILE A 101 9.45 -12.69 -10.11
CA ILE A 101 9.65 -14.16 -10.06
C ILE A 101 8.33 -14.87 -9.76
N PHE A 102 7.57 -14.37 -8.79
CA PHE A 102 6.38 -15.04 -8.28
C PHE A 102 5.08 -14.43 -8.78
N SER A 103 4.08 -15.30 -9.00
CA SER A 103 2.70 -14.87 -9.25
C SER A 103 2.04 -14.42 -7.94
N PHE A 104 1.11 -13.46 -8.03
CA PHE A 104 0.28 -13.07 -6.87
C PHE A 104 -0.83 -14.10 -6.55
N THR A 105 -1.01 -15.11 -7.39
CA THR A 105 -2.07 -16.12 -7.26
C THR A 105 -2.08 -16.84 -5.91
N PRO A 106 -0.94 -17.33 -5.35
CA PRO A 106 -0.94 -17.99 -4.05
C PRO A 106 -1.42 -17.06 -2.93
N TYR A 107 -1.07 -15.79 -3.01
CA TYR A 107 -1.51 -14.79 -2.02
C TYR A 107 -3.02 -14.53 -2.09
N VAL A 108 -3.59 -14.49 -3.29
CA VAL A 108 -5.04 -14.33 -3.49
C VAL A 108 -5.78 -15.54 -2.93
N ILE A 109 -5.31 -16.76 -3.22
CA ILE A 109 -5.91 -18.01 -2.72
C ILE A 109 -5.89 -18.04 -1.19
N TYR A 110 -4.74 -17.72 -0.59
CA TYR A 110 -4.60 -17.64 0.87
C TYR A 110 -5.61 -16.65 1.49
N ARG A 111 -5.76 -15.45 0.91
CA ARG A 111 -6.71 -14.46 1.42
C ARG A 111 -8.16 -14.89 1.30
N LEU A 112 -8.54 -15.53 0.20
CA LEU A 112 -9.89 -16.07 0.01
C LEU A 112 -10.19 -17.17 1.02
N PHE A 113 -9.23 -18.09 1.23
CA PHE A 113 -9.37 -19.15 2.22
C PHE A 113 -9.49 -18.59 3.64
N LEU A 114 -8.60 -17.64 4.01
CA LEU A 114 -8.66 -17.00 5.32
C LEU A 114 -9.97 -16.24 5.53
N GLY A 115 -10.45 -15.53 4.52
CA GLY A 115 -11.74 -14.83 4.57
C GLY A 115 -12.91 -15.80 4.78
N LEU A 116 -12.91 -16.94 4.10
CA LEU A 116 -13.93 -17.97 4.28
C LEU A 116 -13.91 -18.54 5.70
N VAL A 117 -12.72 -18.86 6.22
CA VAL A 117 -12.57 -19.37 7.60
C VAL A 117 -13.07 -18.33 8.62
N LEU A 118 -12.71 -17.05 8.45
CA LEU A 118 -13.17 -16.00 9.37
C LEU A 118 -14.68 -15.80 9.32
N LEU A 119 -15.28 -15.89 8.13
CA LEU A 119 -16.76 -15.84 7.99
C LEU A 119 -17.43 -17.01 8.71
N THR A 120 -16.92 -18.23 8.56
CA THR A 120 -17.48 -19.39 9.26
C THR A 120 -17.39 -19.26 10.77
N VAL A 121 -16.26 -18.75 11.28
CA VAL A 121 -16.08 -18.51 12.73
C VAL A 121 -16.99 -17.38 13.24
N LEU A 122 -17.22 -16.36 12.43
CA LEU A 122 -18.07 -15.21 12.83
C LEU A 122 -19.57 -15.60 12.89
N TYR A 123 -20.02 -16.52 12.03
CA TYR A 123 -21.43 -16.94 11.93
C TYR A 123 -21.74 -18.28 12.61
N SER A 124 -20.74 -18.93 13.20
CA SER A 124 -20.88 -20.10 14.08
C SER A 124 -21.08 -19.71 15.52
#